data_c5178fc297aa069d27d437b017f1a1cc
#
_entry.id   c5178fc297aa069d27d437b017f1a1cc
#
_cell.length_a   1.000
_cell.length_b   1.000
_cell.length_c   1.000
_cell.angle_alpha   90.00
_cell.angle_beta   90.00
_cell.angle_gamma   90.00
#
_symmetry.space_group_name_H-M   'P 1'
#
loop_
_entity.id
_entity.type
_entity.pdbx_description
1 polymer ?
#
loop_
_entity_poly.entity_id
_entity_poly.type
_entity_poly.pdbx_seq_one_letter_code
_entity_poly.pdbx_strand_id
1 'polypeptide(L)'
;MNVEKINENNNLFKIKQDENSVWTIDFGERKNDEQIEIFDLYNLFKLKEDAAGKKFCITGRNTVLAYFAAGYYLSLWGAKEISVIIPCNGRPKVYNLLNETDLPKEVKPWLEIKGTSDLSIIKNSKDSQGRWGDDELERLNFPIKFPETLSDNVTITGAGAILMYTALGIAFGKYYPEKTAKLRIPKFPHDSVFKEDHIEKVPYHGDKNGIVIGILGDPCSGKSVFSRTLGHVLNICQEKWSSTWLYDCDMASPTPEWYLKNAEKDSLESKMREDLKTKWSTELEKKVADDLSIMRKQLDVLIADMPGGKHKKDGKELPEDQKERIPAEGERAGMMKECDAFIVLCRGGEDKIFNAWKEALQQHGLEDRIIARINSYYNKEEVEKHDFRMDKVMRNESGLFCADIYNLDRKIPAEKCIPVMKEAVQELIAYLSYLPVARAARTATVQAFLTSNKGTR
;
A
#
# COMPACT_ATOMS: atom_id res chain seq x y z
N MET A 1 -36.69 -4.11 -11.65
CA MET A 1 -35.72 -3.18 -11.00
C MET A 1 -36.02 -1.75 -11.44
N ASN A 2 -36.20 -0.83 -10.51
CA ASN A 2 -36.37 0.60 -10.82
C ASN A 2 -34.99 1.31 -10.66
N VAL A 3 -34.35 1.59 -11.80
CA VAL A 3 -33.01 2.21 -11.87
C VAL A 3 -32.95 3.59 -11.18
N GLU A 4 -34.00 4.38 -11.35
CA GLU A 4 -34.06 5.74 -10.76
C GLU A 4 -34.06 5.63 -9.23
N LYS A 5 -34.89 4.77 -8.67
CA LYS A 5 -34.97 4.53 -7.22
C LYS A 5 -33.66 4.01 -6.62
N ILE A 6 -32.93 3.15 -7.35
CA ILE A 6 -31.63 2.63 -6.90
C ILE A 6 -30.57 3.71 -6.94
N ASN A 7 -30.56 4.54 -7.99
CA ASN A 7 -29.60 5.63 -8.14
C ASN A 7 -29.89 6.82 -7.21
N GLU A 8 -31.09 6.90 -6.67
CA GLU A 8 -31.47 7.97 -5.73
C GLU A 8 -30.70 7.81 -4.42
N ASN A 9 -30.05 8.89 -3.99
CA ASN A 9 -29.22 8.92 -2.75
C ASN A 9 -28.16 7.80 -2.68
N ASN A 10 -27.64 7.36 -3.84
CA ASN A 10 -26.61 6.35 -3.89
C ASN A 10 -25.26 6.99 -4.24
N ASN A 11 -24.39 7.07 -3.22
CA ASN A 11 -23.06 7.66 -3.34
C ASN A 11 -21.99 6.63 -3.73
N LEU A 12 -22.30 5.33 -3.64
CA LEU A 12 -21.32 4.27 -3.93
C LEU A 12 -21.19 3.97 -5.41
N PHE A 13 -22.31 3.85 -6.12
CA PHE A 13 -22.34 3.48 -7.55
C PHE A 13 -23.53 4.11 -8.29
N LYS A 14 -23.45 4.08 -9.60
CA LYS A 14 -24.60 4.27 -10.50
C LYS A 14 -24.91 2.98 -11.23
N ILE A 15 -26.18 2.69 -11.44
CA ILE A 15 -26.60 1.52 -12.18
C ILE A 15 -27.24 1.92 -13.50
N LYS A 16 -26.90 1.18 -14.57
CA LYS A 16 -27.50 1.32 -15.91
C LYS A 16 -27.80 -0.07 -16.44
N GLN A 17 -28.79 -0.19 -17.27
CA GLN A 17 -29.09 -1.42 -18.02
C GLN A 17 -28.86 -1.16 -19.50
N ASP A 18 -28.15 -2.06 -20.16
CA ASP A 18 -27.95 -2.01 -21.62
C ASP A 18 -29.06 -2.75 -22.39
N GLU A 19 -29.00 -2.71 -23.70
CA GLU A 19 -29.93 -3.38 -24.62
C GLU A 19 -29.90 -4.92 -24.49
N ASN A 20 -28.80 -5.49 -23.97
CA ASN A 20 -28.63 -6.93 -23.74
C ASN A 20 -29.10 -7.36 -22.36
N SER A 21 -29.79 -6.48 -21.65
CA SER A 21 -30.26 -6.71 -20.27
C SER A 21 -29.14 -6.96 -19.24
N VAL A 22 -27.93 -6.48 -19.52
CA VAL A 22 -26.80 -6.47 -18.56
C VAL A 22 -26.89 -5.23 -17.69
N TRP A 23 -26.79 -5.43 -16.39
CA TRP A 23 -26.83 -4.35 -15.41
C TRP A 23 -25.41 -3.91 -15.07
N THR A 24 -25.03 -2.72 -15.51
CA THR A 24 -23.72 -2.15 -15.20
C THR A 24 -23.77 -1.41 -13.88
N ILE A 25 -22.94 -1.85 -12.92
CA ILE A 25 -22.64 -1.16 -11.67
C ILE A 25 -21.37 -0.35 -11.90
N ASP A 26 -21.52 0.96 -12.02
CA ASP A 26 -20.40 1.89 -12.22
C ASP A 26 -20.07 2.59 -10.90
N PHE A 27 -18.95 2.23 -10.32
CA PHE A 27 -18.44 2.87 -9.11
C PHE A 27 -17.89 4.29 -9.36
N GLY A 28 -17.88 4.76 -10.59
CA GLY A 28 -17.40 6.09 -10.96
C GLY A 28 -15.89 6.24 -10.74
N GLU A 29 -15.47 7.48 -10.71
CA GLU A 29 -14.09 7.83 -10.33
C GLU A 29 -14.11 8.37 -8.89
N ARG A 30 -13.72 7.55 -7.93
CA ARG A 30 -13.41 8.06 -6.59
C ARG A 30 -12.04 8.72 -6.60
N LYS A 31 -11.98 9.91 -6.04
CA LYS A 31 -10.70 10.53 -5.70
C LYS A 31 -10.03 9.63 -4.63
N ASN A 32 -8.71 9.49 -4.72
CA ASN A 32 -7.93 8.60 -3.83
C ASN A 32 -8.14 8.83 -2.33
N ASP A 33 -8.82 9.91 -1.95
CA ASP A 33 -8.97 10.42 -0.60
C ASP A 33 -10.31 10.09 0.05
N GLU A 34 -11.28 9.58 -0.71
CA GLU A 34 -12.59 9.25 -0.17
C GLU A 34 -12.58 7.83 0.41
N GLN A 35 -12.63 7.71 1.72
CA GLN A 35 -12.86 6.43 2.39
C GLN A 35 -14.28 5.95 2.10
N ILE A 36 -14.40 4.66 1.80
CA ILE A 36 -15.71 4.00 1.78
C ILE A 36 -16.08 3.67 3.21
N GLU A 37 -17.15 4.29 3.68
CA GLU A 37 -17.76 3.87 4.92
C GLU A 37 -18.62 2.62 4.71
N ILE A 38 -18.82 1.83 5.76
CA ILE A 38 -19.70 0.65 5.69
C ILE A 38 -21.11 1.05 5.27
N PHE A 39 -21.58 2.24 5.67
CA PHE A 39 -22.87 2.78 5.24
C PHE A 39 -22.98 2.92 3.73
N ASP A 40 -21.89 3.26 3.03
CA ASP A 40 -21.89 3.32 1.57
C ASP A 40 -22.10 1.94 0.97
N LEU A 41 -21.50 0.89 1.56
CA LEU A 41 -21.65 -0.49 1.10
C LEU A 41 -23.09 -0.99 1.22
N TYR A 42 -23.87 -0.51 2.18
CA TYR A 42 -25.29 -0.83 2.30
C TYR A 42 -26.12 -0.34 1.10
N ASN A 43 -25.61 0.58 0.28
CA ASN A 43 -26.26 0.91 -0.98
C ASN A 43 -26.35 -0.30 -1.94
N LEU A 44 -25.45 -1.29 -1.83
CA LEU A 44 -25.57 -2.53 -2.60
C LEU A 44 -26.84 -3.30 -2.26
N PHE A 45 -27.35 -3.22 -1.01
CA PHE A 45 -28.56 -3.90 -0.57
C PHE A 45 -29.83 -3.45 -1.30
N LYS A 46 -29.79 -2.27 -1.97
CA LYS A 46 -30.86 -1.85 -2.87
C LYS A 46 -31.05 -2.81 -4.06
N LEU A 47 -30.05 -3.65 -4.34
CA LEU A 47 -30.08 -4.64 -5.43
C LEU A 47 -30.61 -6.00 -4.97
N LYS A 48 -30.79 -6.26 -3.65
CA LYS A 48 -31.07 -7.58 -3.08
C LYS A 48 -32.28 -8.24 -3.73
N GLU A 49 -33.40 -7.53 -3.82
CA GLU A 49 -34.67 -8.08 -4.35
C GLU A 49 -34.63 -8.35 -5.87
N ASP A 50 -33.74 -7.70 -6.57
CA ASP A 50 -33.71 -7.68 -8.02
C ASP A 50 -32.52 -8.45 -8.62
N ALA A 51 -31.55 -8.93 -7.81
CA ALA A 51 -30.31 -9.50 -8.32
C ALA A 51 -30.48 -10.89 -8.94
N ALA A 52 -31.43 -11.69 -8.44
CA ALA A 52 -31.60 -13.08 -8.85
C ALA A 52 -31.84 -13.21 -10.36
N GLY A 53 -31.07 -14.10 -11.00
CA GLY A 53 -31.16 -14.38 -12.44
C GLY A 53 -30.66 -13.25 -13.35
N LYS A 54 -30.13 -12.16 -12.83
CA LYS A 54 -29.64 -11.03 -13.63
C LYS A 54 -28.16 -11.17 -13.94
N LYS A 55 -27.73 -10.46 -14.99
CA LYS A 55 -26.33 -10.31 -15.40
C LYS A 55 -25.80 -8.96 -14.95
N PHE A 56 -24.66 -8.97 -14.29
CA PHE A 56 -24.01 -7.76 -13.79
C PHE A 56 -22.64 -7.57 -14.39
N CYS A 57 -22.32 -6.31 -14.69
CA CYS A 57 -21.00 -5.87 -15.08
C CYS A 57 -20.53 -4.79 -14.11
N ILE A 58 -19.40 -4.98 -13.43
CA ILE A 58 -18.86 -4.06 -12.43
C ILE A 58 -17.73 -3.27 -13.09
N THR A 59 -17.75 -1.95 -12.95
CA THR A 59 -16.75 -1.05 -13.54
C THR A 59 -16.49 0.15 -12.64
N GLY A 60 -15.54 1.01 -13.04
CA GLY A 60 -15.18 2.24 -12.32
C GLY A 60 -13.93 2.09 -11.45
N ARG A 61 -13.52 3.19 -10.82
CA ARG A 61 -12.38 3.24 -9.92
C ARG A 61 -12.85 3.29 -8.49
N ASN A 62 -12.63 2.22 -7.75
CA ASN A 62 -13.01 2.14 -6.35
C ASN A 62 -12.07 1.22 -5.55
N THR A 63 -12.30 1.09 -4.26
CA THR A 63 -11.49 0.26 -3.37
C THR A 63 -11.75 -1.23 -3.61
N VAL A 64 -10.79 -2.07 -3.25
CA VAL A 64 -10.95 -3.52 -3.25
C VAL A 64 -12.13 -3.98 -2.38
N LEU A 65 -12.46 -3.20 -1.33
CA LEU A 65 -13.61 -3.47 -0.45
C LEU A 65 -14.94 -3.40 -1.19
N ALA A 66 -15.16 -2.36 -2.03
CA ALA A 66 -16.38 -2.23 -2.82
C ALA A 66 -16.53 -3.37 -3.84
N TYR A 67 -15.44 -3.74 -4.48
CA TYR A 67 -15.41 -4.83 -5.44
C TYR A 67 -15.64 -6.20 -4.80
N PHE A 68 -15.03 -6.46 -3.64
CA PHE A 68 -15.31 -7.67 -2.86
C PHE A 68 -16.78 -7.73 -2.45
N ALA A 69 -17.31 -6.65 -1.87
CA ALA A 69 -18.70 -6.56 -1.43
C ALA A 69 -19.69 -6.78 -2.59
N ALA A 70 -19.45 -6.16 -3.75
CA ALA A 70 -20.28 -6.36 -4.93
C ALA A 70 -20.25 -7.83 -5.39
N GLY A 71 -19.07 -8.44 -5.49
CA GLY A 71 -18.94 -9.86 -5.82
C GLY A 71 -19.67 -10.75 -4.84
N TYR A 72 -19.49 -10.51 -3.54
CA TYR A 72 -20.10 -11.28 -2.46
C TYR A 72 -21.64 -11.21 -2.52
N TYR A 73 -22.21 -10.01 -2.45
CA TYR A 73 -23.65 -9.84 -2.35
C TYR A 73 -24.40 -10.18 -3.63
N LEU A 74 -23.91 -9.78 -4.79
CA LEU A 74 -24.55 -10.11 -6.05
C LEU A 74 -24.62 -11.64 -6.26
N SER A 75 -23.54 -12.36 -5.94
CA SER A 75 -23.52 -13.82 -6.05
C SER A 75 -24.37 -14.50 -5.00
N LEU A 76 -24.40 -14.00 -3.76
CA LEU A 76 -25.25 -14.47 -2.67
C LEU A 76 -26.74 -14.33 -3.02
N TRP A 77 -27.11 -13.22 -3.66
CA TRP A 77 -28.50 -12.94 -4.07
C TRP A 77 -28.88 -13.58 -5.42
N GLY A 78 -28.05 -14.48 -5.95
CA GLY A 78 -28.40 -15.30 -7.10
C GLY A 78 -28.20 -14.64 -8.45
N ALA A 79 -27.28 -13.69 -8.57
CA ALA A 79 -26.88 -13.18 -9.88
C ALA A 79 -26.42 -14.32 -10.79
N LYS A 80 -26.90 -14.31 -12.05
CA LYS A 80 -26.62 -15.35 -13.04
C LYS A 80 -25.20 -15.25 -13.61
N GLU A 81 -24.80 -14.03 -13.92
CA GLU A 81 -23.48 -13.73 -14.49
C GLU A 81 -22.89 -12.48 -13.80
N ILE A 82 -21.60 -12.51 -13.52
CA ILE A 82 -20.86 -11.36 -12.98
C ILE A 82 -19.57 -11.21 -13.77
N SER A 83 -19.39 -10.04 -14.36
CA SER A 83 -18.18 -9.64 -15.05
C SER A 83 -17.60 -8.35 -14.45
N VAL A 84 -16.31 -8.11 -14.68
CA VAL A 84 -15.61 -6.89 -14.26
C VAL A 84 -14.94 -6.28 -15.47
N ILE A 85 -15.11 -4.98 -15.66
CA ILE A 85 -14.38 -4.21 -16.65
C ILE A 85 -13.21 -3.52 -15.96
N ILE A 86 -12.00 -3.81 -16.44
CA ILE A 86 -10.77 -3.15 -15.98
C ILE A 86 -10.25 -2.27 -17.11
N PRO A 87 -10.01 -0.98 -16.89
CA PRO A 87 -9.35 -0.13 -17.86
C PRO A 87 -7.88 -0.57 -18.03
N CYS A 88 -7.55 -1.09 -19.21
CA CYS A 88 -6.21 -1.57 -19.55
C CYS A 88 -5.71 -0.81 -20.78
N ASN A 89 -4.57 -0.11 -20.66
CA ASN A 89 -3.84 0.52 -21.78
C ASN A 89 -4.73 1.21 -22.85
N GLY A 90 -5.75 1.95 -22.41
CA GLY A 90 -6.66 2.69 -23.28
C GLY A 90 -7.80 1.86 -23.89
N ARG A 91 -7.91 0.56 -23.61
CA ARG A 91 -9.05 -0.28 -24.00
C ARG A 91 -9.57 -1.04 -22.80
N PRO A 92 -10.87 -0.94 -22.47
CA PRO A 92 -11.44 -1.71 -21.37
C PRO A 92 -11.44 -3.20 -21.72
N LYS A 93 -10.95 -4.02 -20.77
CA LYS A 93 -11.04 -5.49 -20.85
C LYS A 93 -12.15 -5.99 -19.94
N VAL A 94 -12.93 -6.95 -20.43
CA VAL A 94 -14.01 -7.61 -19.70
C VAL A 94 -13.53 -8.97 -19.21
N TYR A 95 -13.62 -9.19 -17.90
CA TYR A 95 -13.30 -10.46 -17.27
C TYR A 95 -14.59 -11.09 -16.73
N ASN A 96 -14.95 -12.25 -17.25
CA ASN A 96 -16.10 -13.02 -16.77
C ASN A 96 -15.67 -13.83 -15.55
N LEU A 97 -16.24 -13.51 -14.40
CA LEU A 97 -15.90 -14.15 -13.12
C LEU A 97 -16.90 -15.20 -12.67
N LEU A 98 -18.13 -15.08 -13.13
CA LEU A 98 -19.23 -15.99 -12.81
C LEU A 98 -20.13 -16.15 -13.99
N ASN A 99 -20.36 -17.41 -14.43
CA ASN A 99 -21.48 -17.84 -15.25
C ASN A 99 -22.29 -18.90 -14.48
N GLU A 100 -23.57 -18.99 -14.77
CA GLU A 100 -24.48 -19.92 -14.09
C GLU A 100 -24.02 -21.39 -14.15
N THR A 101 -23.38 -21.77 -15.25
CA THR A 101 -22.94 -23.14 -15.53
C THR A 101 -21.51 -23.44 -15.09
N ASP A 102 -20.75 -22.44 -14.62
CA ASP A 102 -19.36 -22.63 -14.26
C ASP A 102 -19.22 -23.41 -12.96
N LEU A 103 -18.37 -24.44 -13.00
CA LEU A 103 -17.96 -25.17 -11.81
C LEU A 103 -16.73 -24.51 -11.19
N PRO A 104 -16.64 -24.46 -9.84
CA PRO A 104 -15.48 -23.90 -9.17
C PRO A 104 -14.21 -24.69 -9.50
N LYS A 105 -13.12 -23.98 -9.73
CA LYS A 105 -11.80 -24.53 -10.08
C LYS A 105 -10.82 -24.35 -8.94
N GLU A 106 -9.85 -25.26 -8.83
CA GLU A 106 -8.79 -25.14 -7.84
C GLU A 106 -8.03 -23.82 -7.96
N VAL A 107 -7.69 -23.23 -6.81
CA VAL A 107 -6.97 -21.96 -6.73
C VAL A 107 -5.52 -22.17 -7.07
N LYS A 108 -5.00 -21.46 -8.06
CA LYS A 108 -3.56 -21.35 -8.37
C LYS A 108 -3.34 -20.13 -9.27
N PRO A 109 -2.21 -19.51 -9.28
CA PRO A 109 -1.08 -19.42 -8.34
C PRO A 109 -1.12 -18.17 -7.47
N TRP A 110 -2.23 -17.44 -7.44
CA TRP A 110 -2.34 -16.09 -6.91
C TRP A 110 -2.90 -16.00 -5.49
N LEU A 111 -3.35 -17.13 -4.95
CA LEU A 111 -3.91 -17.21 -3.60
C LEU A 111 -3.17 -18.28 -2.79
N GLU A 112 -2.67 -17.89 -1.64
CA GLU A 112 -2.07 -18.77 -0.65
C GLU A 112 -3.05 -19.00 0.49
N ILE A 113 -3.18 -20.25 0.92
CA ILE A 113 -3.98 -20.63 2.07
C ILE A 113 -3.03 -20.97 3.19
N LYS A 114 -3.04 -20.18 4.27
CA LYS A 114 -2.20 -20.41 5.45
C LYS A 114 -3.03 -21.03 6.56
N GLY A 115 -2.73 -22.28 6.89
CA GLY A 115 -3.56 -23.02 7.83
C GLY A 115 -4.97 -23.28 7.28
N THR A 116 -5.98 -23.08 8.11
CA THR A 116 -7.40 -23.27 7.76
C THR A 116 -8.21 -21.98 7.69
N SER A 117 -7.64 -20.84 8.11
CA SER A 117 -8.40 -19.60 8.33
C SER A 117 -7.87 -18.39 7.60
N ASP A 118 -6.65 -18.44 7.04
CA ASP A 118 -6.03 -17.26 6.44
C ASP A 118 -5.82 -17.44 4.95
N LEU A 119 -6.42 -16.54 4.17
CA LEU A 119 -6.22 -16.42 2.73
C LEU A 119 -5.39 -15.19 2.44
N SER A 120 -4.27 -15.38 1.76
CA SER A 120 -3.40 -14.28 1.35
C SER A 120 -3.31 -14.20 -0.16
N ILE A 121 -3.73 -13.07 -0.74
CA ILE A 121 -3.49 -12.80 -2.15
C ILE A 121 -2.00 -12.53 -2.30
N ILE A 122 -1.32 -13.40 -3.02
CA ILE A 122 0.12 -13.30 -3.23
C ILE A 122 0.44 -12.33 -4.36
N LYS A 123 1.57 -11.66 -4.22
CA LYS A 123 2.11 -10.83 -5.29
C LYS A 123 2.64 -11.72 -6.41
N ASN A 124 2.56 -11.22 -7.65
CA ASN A 124 3.15 -11.93 -8.78
C ASN A 124 4.67 -12.02 -8.63
N SER A 125 5.20 -13.23 -8.52
CA SER A 125 6.64 -13.47 -8.37
C SER A 125 7.45 -13.18 -9.64
N LYS A 126 6.79 -13.07 -10.80
CA LYS A 126 7.42 -12.76 -12.08
C LYS A 126 7.57 -11.27 -12.33
N ASP A 127 6.79 -10.44 -11.64
CA ASP A 127 6.92 -8.99 -11.67
C ASP A 127 7.71 -8.54 -10.44
N SER A 128 8.79 -7.78 -10.65
CA SER A 128 9.62 -7.19 -9.59
C SER A 128 8.83 -6.39 -8.55
N GLN A 129 7.65 -5.91 -8.91
CA GLN A 129 6.75 -5.15 -8.04
C GLN A 129 5.56 -5.98 -7.56
N GLY A 130 5.50 -7.25 -7.92
CA GLY A 130 4.45 -8.16 -7.50
C GLY A 130 3.09 -7.90 -8.14
N ARG A 131 3.05 -7.19 -9.28
CA ARG A 131 1.80 -6.89 -10.00
C ARG A 131 1.43 -8.02 -10.97
N TRP A 132 0.14 -8.12 -11.20
CA TRP A 132 -0.43 -9.02 -12.19
C TRP A 132 -0.67 -8.25 -13.48
N GLY A 133 0.00 -8.64 -14.56
CA GLY A 133 -0.21 -8.08 -15.89
C GLY A 133 -1.50 -8.61 -16.54
N ASP A 134 -1.95 -7.95 -17.60
CA ASP A 134 -3.17 -8.29 -18.29
C ASP A 134 -3.19 -9.74 -18.79
N ASP A 135 -2.08 -10.22 -19.40
CA ASP A 135 -1.95 -11.58 -19.92
C ASP A 135 -1.98 -12.63 -18.81
N GLU A 136 -1.57 -12.26 -17.60
CA GLU A 136 -1.56 -13.14 -16.44
C GLU A 136 -2.95 -13.19 -15.81
N LEU A 137 -3.66 -12.06 -15.73
CA LEU A 137 -5.04 -12.00 -15.26
C LEU A 137 -5.97 -12.83 -16.14
N GLU A 138 -5.75 -12.87 -17.45
CA GLU A 138 -6.52 -13.71 -18.38
C GLU A 138 -6.35 -15.22 -18.13
N ARG A 139 -5.23 -15.63 -17.54
CA ARG A 139 -4.94 -17.04 -17.23
C ARG A 139 -5.46 -17.47 -15.86
N LEU A 140 -6.01 -16.55 -15.09
CA LEU A 140 -6.58 -16.90 -13.79
C LEU A 140 -7.87 -17.70 -13.97
N ASN A 141 -8.00 -18.72 -13.14
CA ASN A 141 -9.19 -19.56 -13.15
C ASN A 141 -10.26 -18.98 -12.23
N PHE A 142 -11.46 -18.81 -12.75
CA PHE A 142 -12.65 -18.42 -12.01
C PHE A 142 -13.81 -19.36 -12.41
N PRO A 143 -14.79 -19.61 -11.52
CA PRO A 143 -14.84 -19.29 -10.11
C PRO A 143 -13.88 -20.15 -9.25
N ILE A 144 -13.66 -19.75 -7.99
CA ILE A 144 -12.67 -20.34 -7.09
C ILE A 144 -13.26 -21.47 -6.26
N LYS A 145 -12.53 -22.59 -6.12
CA LYS A 145 -12.82 -23.68 -5.18
C LYS A 145 -11.81 -23.67 -4.04
N PHE A 146 -12.30 -23.62 -2.81
CA PHE A 146 -11.47 -23.76 -1.61
C PHE A 146 -11.41 -25.23 -1.15
N PRO A 147 -10.37 -25.59 -0.35
CA PRO A 147 -10.34 -26.88 0.33
C PRO A 147 -11.50 -27.03 1.31
N GLU A 148 -11.98 -28.25 1.48
CA GLU A 148 -13.03 -28.57 2.48
C GLU A 148 -12.61 -28.29 3.93
N THR A 149 -11.29 -28.25 4.17
CA THR A 149 -10.69 -27.94 5.47
C THR A 149 -10.72 -26.46 5.84
N LEU A 150 -11.24 -25.58 4.95
CA LEU A 150 -11.30 -24.15 5.23
C LEU A 150 -12.25 -23.87 6.41
N SER A 151 -11.77 -23.07 7.37
CA SER A 151 -12.52 -22.68 8.56
C SER A 151 -13.82 -21.91 8.23
N ASP A 152 -14.77 -21.89 9.17
CA ASP A 152 -15.98 -21.08 9.03
C ASP A 152 -15.72 -19.57 9.15
N ASN A 153 -14.62 -19.19 9.77
CA ASN A 153 -14.18 -17.80 9.85
C ASN A 153 -12.86 -17.63 9.09
N VAL A 154 -12.89 -16.89 7.99
CA VAL A 154 -11.76 -16.76 7.07
C VAL A 154 -11.32 -15.32 7.00
N THR A 155 -10.04 -15.07 7.24
CA THR A 155 -9.42 -13.75 7.08
C THR A 155 -8.76 -13.66 5.71
N ILE A 156 -9.12 -12.64 4.94
CA ILE A 156 -8.59 -12.37 3.60
C ILE A 156 -7.67 -11.15 3.68
N THR A 157 -6.44 -11.32 3.22
CA THR A 157 -5.39 -10.29 3.23
C THR A 157 -4.65 -10.23 1.90
N GLY A 158 -3.71 -9.32 1.79
CA GLY A 158 -2.76 -9.25 0.67
C GLY A 158 -2.96 -8.05 -0.24
N ALA A 159 -2.17 -7.99 -1.29
CA ALA A 159 -2.17 -6.92 -2.28
C ALA A 159 -2.46 -7.50 -3.66
N GLY A 160 -3.72 -7.50 -4.06
CA GLY A 160 -4.16 -8.03 -5.35
C GLY A 160 -4.92 -7.02 -6.19
N ALA A 161 -5.16 -7.38 -7.43
CA ALA A 161 -6.03 -6.62 -8.32
C ALA A 161 -7.50 -6.71 -7.85
N ILE A 162 -8.29 -5.69 -8.18
CA ILE A 162 -9.74 -5.65 -7.89
C ILE A 162 -10.46 -6.91 -8.38
N LEU A 163 -10.01 -7.47 -9.51
CA LEU A 163 -10.51 -8.72 -10.09
C LEU A 163 -10.44 -9.89 -9.11
N MET A 164 -9.31 -10.03 -8.40
CA MET A 164 -9.08 -11.11 -7.43
C MET A 164 -10.00 -10.97 -6.21
N TYR A 165 -10.17 -9.75 -5.72
CA TYR A 165 -11.08 -9.49 -4.62
C TYR A 165 -12.55 -9.71 -5.01
N THR A 166 -12.94 -9.33 -6.22
CA THR A 166 -14.29 -9.63 -6.74
C THR A 166 -14.51 -11.14 -6.83
N ALA A 167 -13.52 -11.88 -7.35
CA ALA A 167 -13.60 -13.33 -7.47
C ALA A 167 -13.68 -14.03 -6.12
N LEU A 168 -12.95 -13.56 -5.10
CA LEU A 168 -13.08 -14.04 -3.72
C LEU A 168 -14.46 -13.74 -3.16
N GLY A 169 -14.97 -12.52 -3.36
CA GLY A 169 -16.34 -12.17 -2.96
C GLY A 169 -17.37 -13.12 -3.58
N ILE A 170 -17.29 -13.39 -4.87
CA ILE A 170 -18.15 -14.34 -5.57
C ILE A 170 -18.04 -15.74 -4.98
N ALA A 171 -16.81 -16.21 -4.71
CA ALA A 171 -16.60 -17.54 -4.13
C ALA A 171 -17.31 -17.68 -2.78
N PHE A 172 -17.13 -16.72 -1.88
CA PHE A 172 -17.80 -16.73 -0.57
C PHE A 172 -19.33 -16.59 -0.70
N GLY A 173 -19.81 -15.66 -1.51
CA GLY A 173 -21.25 -15.43 -1.62
C GLY A 173 -22.03 -16.58 -2.29
N LYS A 174 -21.43 -17.26 -3.27
CA LYS A 174 -22.12 -18.32 -4.03
C LYS A 174 -21.86 -19.73 -3.52
N TYR A 175 -20.59 -20.04 -3.21
CA TYR A 175 -20.20 -21.44 -2.94
C TYR A 175 -19.94 -21.72 -1.47
N TYR A 176 -19.76 -20.69 -0.65
CA TYR A 176 -19.47 -20.80 0.78
C TYR A 176 -20.24 -19.76 1.60
N PRO A 177 -21.57 -19.62 1.38
CA PRO A 177 -22.38 -18.58 2.04
C PRO A 177 -22.46 -18.78 3.56
N GLU A 178 -22.25 -20.02 4.04
CA GLU A 178 -22.20 -20.36 5.45
C GLU A 178 -20.94 -19.86 6.16
N LYS A 179 -19.89 -19.53 5.40
CA LYS A 179 -18.63 -19.06 5.96
C LYS A 179 -18.60 -17.53 6.12
N THR A 180 -17.99 -17.09 7.19
CA THR A 180 -17.77 -15.66 7.45
C THR A 180 -16.48 -15.21 6.80
N ALA A 181 -16.56 -14.26 5.89
CA ALA A 181 -15.40 -13.65 5.24
C ALA A 181 -15.02 -12.35 5.97
N LYS A 182 -13.78 -12.29 6.46
CA LYS A 182 -13.20 -11.13 7.13
C LYS A 182 -12.14 -10.51 6.23
N LEU A 183 -12.43 -9.33 5.68
CA LEU A 183 -11.53 -8.62 4.78
C LEU A 183 -10.68 -7.60 5.55
N ARG A 184 -9.37 -7.82 5.54
CA ARG A 184 -8.38 -6.97 6.16
C ARG A 184 -7.62 -6.17 5.10
N ILE A 185 -7.86 -4.87 5.07
CA ILE A 185 -7.21 -3.95 4.14
C ILE A 185 -6.30 -3.01 4.93
N PRO A 186 -4.99 -2.92 4.62
CA PRO A 186 -4.04 -2.14 5.40
C PRO A 186 -4.39 -0.66 5.63
N LYS A 187 -5.16 -0.06 4.72
CA LYS A 187 -5.58 1.36 4.83
C LYS A 187 -6.84 1.59 5.67
N PHE A 188 -7.53 0.53 6.08
CA PHE A 188 -8.75 0.68 6.86
C PHE A 188 -8.47 0.39 8.33
N PRO A 189 -8.99 1.22 9.24
CA PRO A 189 -8.78 1.06 10.69
C PRO A 189 -9.49 -0.16 11.27
N HIS A 190 -10.33 -0.80 10.48
CA HIS A 190 -11.16 -1.91 10.90
C HIS A 190 -11.20 -2.98 9.82
N ASP A 191 -11.24 -4.24 10.27
CA ASP A 191 -11.61 -5.33 9.39
C ASP A 191 -13.10 -5.23 9.04
N SER A 192 -13.46 -5.58 7.81
CA SER A 192 -14.86 -5.70 7.37
C SER A 192 -15.26 -7.15 7.34
N VAL A 193 -16.30 -7.51 8.08
CA VAL A 193 -16.84 -8.88 8.18
C VAL A 193 -18.10 -8.98 7.36
N PHE A 194 -18.11 -9.89 6.40
CA PHE A 194 -19.22 -10.16 5.50
C PHE A 194 -19.96 -11.40 5.96
N LYS A 195 -21.24 -11.24 6.21
CA LYS A 195 -22.21 -12.27 6.53
C LYS A 195 -23.42 -12.13 5.61
N GLU A 196 -24.29 -13.13 5.58
CA GLU A 196 -25.42 -13.23 4.65
C GLU A 196 -26.24 -11.94 4.49
N ASP A 197 -26.61 -11.29 5.59
CA ASP A 197 -27.45 -10.09 5.58
C ASP A 197 -26.80 -8.86 6.24
N HIS A 198 -25.50 -8.90 6.49
CA HIS A 198 -24.87 -7.90 7.32
C HIS A 198 -23.39 -7.68 7.01
N ILE A 199 -22.96 -6.41 7.12
CA ILE A 199 -21.56 -6.01 7.11
C ILE A 199 -21.21 -5.47 8.47
N GLU A 200 -20.28 -6.10 9.16
CA GLU A 200 -19.77 -5.59 10.43
C GLU A 200 -18.45 -4.86 10.25
N LYS A 201 -18.33 -3.73 10.91
CA LYS A 201 -17.07 -3.05 11.12
C LYS A 201 -16.48 -3.59 12.43
N VAL A 202 -15.50 -4.45 12.31
CA VAL A 202 -14.84 -5.04 13.48
C VAL A 202 -13.56 -4.26 13.76
N PRO A 203 -13.42 -3.66 14.95
CA PRO A 203 -12.18 -3.03 15.34
C PRO A 203 -11.02 -4.00 15.17
N TYR A 204 -9.98 -3.57 14.48
CA TYR A 204 -8.77 -4.37 14.37
C TYR A 204 -8.04 -4.33 15.71
N HIS A 205 -8.12 -5.40 16.45
CA HIS A 205 -7.33 -5.62 17.67
C HIS A 205 -6.07 -6.43 17.33
N GLY A 206 -5.33 -5.95 16.34
CA GLY A 206 -4.01 -6.49 16.10
C GLY A 206 -3.06 -5.91 17.15
N ASP A 207 -2.50 -6.75 17.99
CA ASP A 207 -1.42 -6.39 18.90
C ASP A 207 -0.10 -6.09 18.16
N LYS A 208 -0.12 -6.00 16.84
CA LYS A 208 1.04 -5.65 16.04
C LYS A 208 1.30 -4.15 16.20
N ASN A 209 2.35 -3.83 16.91
CA ASN A 209 2.92 -2.50 16.94
C ASN A 209 4.08 -2.48 15.95
N GLY A 210 3.74 -2.49 14.67
CA GLY A 210 4.69 -2.56 13.57
C GLY A 210 5.70 -1.41 13.57
N ILE A 211 6.85 -1.66 13.00
CA ILE A 211 7.93 -0.69 12.87
C ILE A 211 7.68 0.18 11.65
N VAL A 212 7.67 1.50 11.83
CA VAL A 212 7.59 2.47 10.73
C VAL A 212 8.99 2.99 10.42
N ILE A 213 9.47 2.76 9.20
CA ILE A 213 10.79 3.21 8.73
C ILE A 213 10.59 4.36 7.74
N GLY A 214 10.94 5.57 8.15
CA GLY A 214 10.91 6.75 7.29
C GLY A 214 12.15 6.82 6.38
N ILE A 215 11.95 6.88 5.08
CA ILE A 215 13.03 7.08 4.11
C ILE A 215 13.11 8.57 3.77
N LEU A 216 14.19 9.19 4.18
CA LEU A 216 14.46 10.62 4.03
C LEU A 216 15.52 10.89 2.96
N GLY A 217 15.56 12.11 2.49
CA GLY A 217 16.56 12.59 1.53
C GLY A 217 15.98 13.67 0.64
N ASP A 218 16.86 14.48 0.08
CA ASP A 218 16.50 15.57 -0.82
C ASP A 218 15.82 15.07 -2.11
N PRO A 219 15.10 15.90 -2.85
CA PRO A 219 14.57 15.54 -4.15
C PRO A 219 15.65 14.94 -5.07
N CYS A 220 15.27 13.92 -5.83
CA CYS A 220 16.19 13.20 -6.73
C CYS A 220 17.36 12.45 -6.04
N SER A 221 17.26 12.13 -4.75
CA SER A 221 18.25 11.29 -4.05
C SER A 221 18.05 9.78 -4.29
N GLY A 222 17.00 9.37 -5.01
CA GLY A 222 16.68 7.98 -5.25
C GLY A 222 15.77 7.34 -4.20
N LYS A 223 15.17 8.11 -3.27
CA LYS A 223 14.29 7.61 -2.18
C LYS A 223 13.27 6.59 -2.65
N SER A 224 12.44 6.94 -3.62
CA SER A 224 11.32 6.06 -4.04
C SER A 224 11.81 4.76 -4.67
N VAL A 225 12.95 4.75 -5.34
CA VAL A 225 13.57 3.51 -5.85
C VAL A 225 14.12 2.68 -4.69
N PHE A 226 14.81 3.34 -3.75
CA PHE A 226 15.33 2.69 -2.54
C PHE A 226 14.21 2.08 -1.70
N SER A 227 13.17 2.85 -1.39
CA SER A 227 12.01 2.42 -0.59
C SER A 227 11.36 1.17 -1.17
N ARG A 228 11.18 1.12 -2.49
CA ARG A 228 10.63 -0.05 -3.17
C ARG A 228 11.56 -1.26 -3.11
N THR A 229 12.83 -1.05 -3.41
CA THR A 229 13.80 -2.16 -3.37
C THR A 229 13.92 -2.71 -1.95
N LEU A 230 13.97 -1.84 -0.93
CA LEU A 230 13.97 -2.26 0.46
C LEU A 230 12.70 -3.05 0.82
N GLY A 231 11.53 -2.60 0.35
CA GLY A 231 10.27 -3.32 0.54
C GLY A 231 10.30 -4.73 -0.06
N HIS A 232 10.87 -4.89 -1.24
CA HIS A 232 11.07 -6.21 -1.85
C HIS A 232 12.05 -7.08 -1.05
N VAL A 233 13.17 -6.52 -0.60
CA VAL A 233 14.15 -7.24 0.22
C VAL A 233 13.51 -7.75 1.51
N LEU A 234 12.76 -6.92 2.22
CA LEU A 234 12.10 -7.30 3.45
C LEU A 234 11.01 -8.35 3.22
N ASN A 235 10.26 -8.26 2.14
CA ASN A 235 9.26 -9.27 1.78
C ASN A 235 9.88 -10.64 1.43
N ILE A 236 11.11 -10.68 0.87
CA ILE A 236 11.82 -11.93 0.58
C ILE A 236 12.38 -12.56 1.86
N CYS A 237 12.73 -11.74 2.85
CA CYS A 237 13.20 -12.18 4.16
C CYS A 237 12.05 -12.60 5.10
N GLN A 238 10.99 -13.21 4.57
CA GLN A 238 9.69 -13.47 5.21
C GLN A 238 9.72 -14.26 6.53
N GLU A 239 10.78 -14.94 6.88
CA GLU A 239 10.85 -15.69 8.15
C GLU A 239 10.68 -14.82 9.40
N LYS A 240 11.02 -13.51 9.30
CA LYS A 240 10.87 -12.53 10.41
C LYS A 240 9.74 -11.52 10.22
N TRP A 241 9.40 -11.19 8.99
CA TRP A 241 8.49 -10.08 8.66
C TRP A 241 7.36 -10.58 7.77
N SER A 242 6.29 -11.07 8.37
CA SER A 242 5.18 -11.68 7.62
C SER A 242 4.37 -10.66 6.82
N SER A 243 4.44 -9.38 7.18
CA SER A 243 3.72 -8.32 6.48
C SER A 243 4.53 -7.03 6.41
N THR A 244 5.02 -6.72 5.21
CA THR A 244 5.74 -5.46 4.91
C THR A 244 4.98 -4.70 3.84
N TRP A 245 4.82 -3.40 4.02
CA TRP A 245 4.16 -2.52 3.07
C TRP A 245 4.98 -1.26 2.81
N LEU A 246 4.87 -0.71 1.61
CA LEU A 246 5.41 0.60 1.26
C LEU A 246 4.27 1.60 1.11
N TYR A 247 4.37 2.72 1.81
CA TYR A 247 3.46 3.84 1.72
C TYR A 247 4.17 5.08 1.18
N ASP A 248 3.65 5.62 0.08
CA ASP A 248 4.14 6.89 -0.48
C ASP A 248 3.53 8.04 0.31
N CYS A 249 4.35 8.66 1.17
CA CYS A 249 3.94 9.79 1.99
C CYS A 249 3.94 11.12 1.24
N ASP A 250 4.51 11.20 0.02
CA ASP A 250 4.47 12.41 -0.80
C ASP A 250 3.15 12.52 -1.57
N MET A 251 2.05 12.58 -0.84
CA MET A 251 0.69 12.64 -1.40
C MET A 251 0.42 13.89 -2.23
N ALA A 252 1.21 14.95 -2.06
CA ALA A 252 1.09 16.15 -2.89
C ALA A 252 1.78 15.98 -4.26
N SER A 253 2.78 15.10 -4.36
CA SER A 253 3.47 14.79 -5.61
C SER A 253 3.77 13.29 -5.69
N PRO A 254 2.73 12.45 -5.72
CA PRO A 254 2.88 11.00 -5.62
C PRO A 254 3.76 10.47 -6.74
N THR A 255 4.50 9.41 -6.42
CA THR A 255 5.36 8.70 -7.36
C THR A 255 4.81 7.30 -7.62
N PRO A 256 3.72 7.19 -8.41
CA PRO A 256 3.10 5.91 -8.69
C PRO A 256 4.06 4.97 -9.39
N GLU A 257 3.85 3.70 -9.19
CA GLU A 257 4.70 2.66 -9.72
C GLU A 257 4.76 2.63 -11.25
N TRP A 258 3.61 2.86 -11.92
CA TRP A 258 3.55 2.96 -13.37
C TRP A 258 4.40 4.12 -13.91
N TYR A 259 4.49 5.24 -13.16
CA TYR A 259 5.37 6.35 -13.52
C TYR A 259 6.84 5.96 -13.39
N LEU A 260 7.23 5.28 -12.33
CA LEU A 260 8.63 4.88 -12.15
C LEU A 260 9.13 3.92 -13.24
N LYS A 261 8.26 3.06 -13.74
CA LYS A 261 8.65 2.10 -14.79
C LYS A 261 8.77 2.70 -16.17
N ASN A 262 7.86 3.60 -16.54
CA ASN A 262 7.64 3.96 -17.94
C ASN A 262 7.85 5.44 -18.23
N ALA A 263 8.19 6.26 -17.22
CA ALA A 263 8.27 7.70 -17.44
C ALA A 263 9.53 8.10 -18.21
N GLU A 264 9.33 8.36 -19.47
CA GLU A 264 10.24 9.15 -20.28
C GLU A 264 9.82 10.62 -20.22
N LYS A 265 10.76 11.52 -20.53
CA LYS A 265 10.45 12.94 -20.62
C LYS A 265 9.38 13.15 -21.69
N ASP A 266 8.35 13.91 -21.35
CA ASP A 266 7.20 14.22 -22.22
C ASP A 266 6.28 13.01 -22.56
N SER A 267 6.44 11.87 -21.88
CA SER A 267 5.56 10.71 -22.05
C SER A 267 4.15 10.98 -21.49
N LEU A 268 3.19 10.11 -21.87
CA LEU A 268 1.83 10.15 -21.32
C LEU A 268 1.86 10.00 -19.79
N GLU A 269 2.69 9.11 -19.27
CA GLU A 269 2.86 8.86 -17.84
C GLU A 269 3.37 10.10 -17.10
N SER A 270 4.27 10.86 -17.70
CA SER A 270 4.75 12.12 -17.13
C SER A 270 3.63 13.15 -17.04
N LYS A 271 2.79 13.26 -18.06
CA LYS A 271 1.62 14.16 -18.06
C LYS A 271 0.58 13.71 -17.02
N MET A 272 0.23 12.44 -16.99
CA MET A 272 -0.69 11.89 -15.99
C MET A 272 -0.21 12.13 -14.57
N ARG A 273 1.12 12.04 -14.31
CA ARG A 273 1.65 12.34 -12.99
C ARG A 273 1.52 13.83 -12.64
N GLU A 274 1.73 14.74 -13.61
CA GLU A 274 1.51 16.18 -13.37
C GLU A 274 0.06 16.47 -12.96
N ASP A 275 -0.92 15.78 -13.55
CA ASP A 275 -2.34 15.93 -13.22
C ASP A 275 -2.67 15.41 -11.80
N LEU A 276 -1.85 14.51 -11.25
CA LEU A 276 -2.00 14.01 -9.87
C LEU A 276 -1.40 14.94 -8.81
N LYS A 277 -0.60 15.93 -9.22
CA LYS A 277 0.02 16.84 -8.27
C LYS A 277 -1.00 17.77 -7.64
N THR A 278 -0.91 17.89 -6.34
CA THR A 278 -1.72 18.80 -5.54
C THR A 278 -0.82 19.70 -4.68
N LYS A 279 -1.41 20.62 -3.95
CA LYS A 279 -0.67 21.39 -2.94
C LYS A 279 -0.76 20.70 -1.59
N TRP A 280 0.31 20.75 -0.83
CA TRP A 280 0.27 20.37 0.57
C TRP A 280 -0.71 21.25 1.33
N SER A 281 -1.52 20.63 2.18
CA SER A 281 -2.39 21.28 3.16
C SER A 281 -2.24 20.57 4.51
N THR A 282 -2.63 21.25 5.58
CA THR A 282 -2.63 20.70 6.93
C THR A 282 -3.46 19.41 7.02
N GLU A 283 -4.61 19.38 6.32
CA GLU A 283 -5.49 18.21 6.31
C GLU A 283 -4.84 17.02 5.62
N LEU A 284 -4.12 17.26 4.49
CA LEU A 284 -3.43 16.21 3.76
C LEU A 284 -2.26 15.64 4.60
N GLU A 285 -1.48 16.50 5.24
CA GLU A 285 -0.37 16.09 6.11
C GLU A 285 -0.87 15.30 7.32
N LYS A 286 -1.95 15.76 7.97
CA LYS A 286 -2.59 15.04 9.07
C LYS A 286 -3.10 13.68 8.62
N LYS A 287 -3.74 13.61 7.46
CA LYS A 287 -4.21 12.34 6.90
C LYS A 287 -3.07 11.33 6.71
N VAL A 288 -1.91 11.76 6.20
CA VAL A 288 -0.75 10.89 6.05
C VAL A 288 -0.27 10.38 7.41
N ALA A 289 -0.22 11.22 8.44
CA ALA A 289 0.14 10.82 9.79
C ALA A 289 -0.87 9.79 10.37
N ASP A 290 -2.15 10.04 10.21
CA ASP A 290 -3.23 9.14 10.64
C ASP A 290 -3.14 7.79 9.92
N ASP A 291 -2.90 7.80 8.60
CA ASP A 291 -2.71 6.57 7.79
C ASP A 291 -1.52 5.75 8.30
N LEU A 292 -0.37 6.38 8.58
CA LEU A 292 0.81 5.70 9.14
C LEU A 292 0.49 5.06 10.50
N SER A 293 -0.19 5.81 11.38
CA SER A 293 -0.60 5.33 12.70
C SER A 293 -1.56 4.13 12.63
N ILE A 294 -2.46 4.12 11.66
CA ILE A 294 -3.42 3.03 11.43
C ILE A 294 -2.71 1.82 10.83
N MET A 295 -1.91 2.03 9.79
CA MET A 295 -1.26 0.94 9.07
C MET A 295 -0.24 0.19 9.92
N ARG A 296 0.51 0.88 10.79
CA ARG A 296 1.46 0.23 11.69
C ARG A 296 0.83 -0.81 12.62
N LYS A 297 -0.45 -0.66 12.96
CA LYS A 297 -1.18 -1.61 13.82
C LYS A 297 -1.50 -2.92 13.09
N GLN A 298 -1.32 -2.97 11.78
CA GLN A 298 -1.68 -4.10 10.94
C GLN A 298 -0.48 -4.79 10.28
N LEU A 299 0.68 -4.16 10.32
CA LEU A 299 1.89 -4.59 9.61
C LEU A 299 3.02 -4.86 10.60
N ASP A 300 3.96 -5.73 10.20
CA ASP A 300 5.21 -5.89 10.94
C ASP A 300 6.16 -4.74 10.62
N VAL A 301 6.25 -4.36 9.34
CA VAL A 301 7.08 -3.25 8.87
C VAL A 301 6.31 -2.39 7.87
N LEU A 302 6.32 -1.09 8.11
CA LEU A 302 5.82 -0.08 7.21
C LEU A 302 6.98 0.80 6.74
N ILE A 303 7.27 0.78 5.45
CA ILE A 303 8.24 1.69 4.83
C ILE A 303 7.48 2.93 4.39
N ALA A 304 7.87 4.08 4.92
CA ALA A 304 7.29 5.37 4.62
C ALA A 304 8.24 6.16 3.70
N ASP A 305 7.89 6.28 2.41
CA ASP A 305 8.66 7.12 1.45
C ASP A 305 8.29 8.58 1.69
N MET A 306 9.13 9.30 2.44
CA MET A 306 8.84 10.64 2.93
C MET A 306 9.06 11.72 1.86
N PRO A 307 8.29 12.81 1.89
CA PRO A 307 8.53 13.95 0.99
C PRO A 307 9.92 14.55 1.20
N GLY A 308 10.54 14.99 0.11
CA GLY A 308 11.89 15.57 0.12
C GLY A 308 11.98 17.01 0.64
N GLY A 309 10.86 17.62 1.02
CA GLY A 309 10.83 19.00 1.48
C GLY A 309 10.67 20.02 0.36
N LYS A 310 10.72 21.30 0.74
CA LYS A 310 10.60 22.45 -0.18
C LYS A 310 11.98 22.95 -0.55
N HIS A 311 12.41 22.67 -1.77
CA HIS A 311 13.74 23.02 -2.29
C HIS A 311 13.68 24.03 -3.43
N LYS A 312 12.50 24.41 -3.92
CA LYS A 312 12.31 25.35 -5.01
C LYS A 312 11.25 26.40 -4.68
N LYS A 313 11.46 27.60 -5.17
CA LYS A 313 10.49 28.68 -5.20
C LYS A 313 10.45 29.27 -6.60
N ASP A 314 9.26 29.41 -7.16
CA ASP A 314 9.05 29.93 -8.53
C ASP A 314 9.92 29.24 -9.60
N GLY A 315 10.07 27.91 -9.48
CA GLY A 315 10.85 27.08 -10.39
C GLY A 315 12.38 27.14 -10.20
N LYS A 316 12.88 28.01 -9.32
CA LYS A 316 14.31 28.16 -9.02
C LYS A 316 14.66 27.41 -7.74
N GLU A 317 15.85 26.81 -7.73
CA GLU A 317 16.36 26.14 -6.52
C GLU A 317 16.65 27.17 -5.43
N LEU A 318 16.23 26.86 -4.20
CA LEU A 318 16.50 27.69 -3.03
C LEU A 318 17.95 27.53 -2.57
N PRO A 319 18.58 28.58 -2.03
CA PRO A 319 19.81 28.44 -1.26
C PRO A 319 19.64 27.41 -0.14
N GLU A 320 20.74 26.79 0.29
CA GLU A 320 20.69 25.69 1.26
C GLU A 320 20.04 26.07 2.59
N ASP A 321 20.35 27.27 3.06
CA ASP A 321 19.80 27.88 4.28
C ASP A 321 18.29 28.22 4.21
N GLN A 322 17.70 28.18 3.01
CA GLN A 322 16.28 28.43 2.78
C GLN A 322 15.51 27.16 2.40
N LYS A 323 16.18 26.01 2.33
CA LYS A 323 15.52 24.73 2.08
C LYS A 323 14.82 24.24 3.34
N GLU A 324 13.54 23.97 3.23
CA GLU A 324 12.73 23.41 4.33
C GLU A 324 12.54 21.91 4.11
N ARG A 325 13.19 21.09 4.91
CA ARG A 325 13.05 19.63 4.87
C ARG A 325 11.84 19.17 5.66
N ILE A 326 11.74 19.67 6.89
CA ILE A 326 10.57 19.49 7.76
C ILE A 326 10.16 20.89 8.20
N PRO A 327 9.01 21.42 7.78
CA PRO A 327 8.55 22.73 8.20
C PRO A 327 8.40 22.80 9.72
N ALA A 328 8.93 23.89 10.32
CA ALA A 328 8.90 24.06 11.78
C ALA A 328 7.47 24.15 12.35
N GLU A 329 6.56 24.75 11.58
CA GLU A 329 5.15 24.97 11.95
C GLU A 329 4.19 24.04 11.19
N GLY A 330 4.70 23.10 10.42
CA GLY A 330 3.90 22.25 9.55
C GLY A 330 3.54 20.90 10.16
N GLU A 331 2.44 20.33 9.69
CA GLU A 331 1.95 19.00 10.06
C GLU A 331 2.89 17.87 9.63
N ARG A 332 3.89 18.15 8.76
CA ARG A 332 4.92 17.16 8.37
C ARG A 332 5.67 16.60 9.56
N ALA A 333 5.85 17.38 10.62
CA ALA A 333 6.38 16.88 11.88
C ALA A 333 5.50 15.76 12.47
N GLY A 334 4.19 15.81 12.27
CA GLY A 334 3.24 14.75 12.65
C GLY A 334 3.56 13.43 11.95
N MET A 335 3.74 13.45 10.62
CA MET A 335 4.15 12.26 9.85
C MET A 335 5.47 11.68 10.34
N MET A 336 6.46 12.56 10.58
CA MET A 336 7.78 12.13 11.06
C MET A 336 7.72 11.51 12.45
N LYS A 337 6.85 11.99 13.33
CA LYS A 337 6.65 11.43 14.69
C LYS A 337 6.13 10.00 14.68
N GLU A 338 5.40 9.62 13.64
CA GLU A 338 4.92 8.24 13.46
C GLU A 338 6.04 7.26 13.08
N CYS A 339 7.20 7.73 12.63
CA CYS A 339 8.33 6.87 12.30
C CYS A 339 9.12 6.46 13.54
N ASP A 340 9.46 5.18 13.64
CA ASP A 340 10.30 4.62 14.70
C ASP A 340 11.79 4.73 14.37
N ALA A 341 12.12 4.75 13.07
CA ALA A 341 13.48 4.82 12.56
C ALA A 341 13.54 5.62 11.26
N PHE A 342 14.69 6.21 10.97
CA PHE A 342 14.95 6.92 9.73
C PHE A 342 16.18 6.40 9.02
N ILE A 343 16.07 6.28 7.71
CA ILE A 343 17.17 6.06 6.77
C ILE A 343 17.31 7.33 5.94
N VAL A 344 18.48 7.95 5.97
CA VAL A 344 18.73 9.21 5.25
C VAL A 344 19.57 8.94 4.00
N LEU A 345 19.01 9.22 2.82
CA LEU A 345 19.72 9.16 1.54
C LEU A 345 20.40 10.50 1.23
N CYS A 346 21.71 10.46 1.10
CA CYS A 346 22.56 11.64 0.82
C CYS A 346 23.05 11.59 -0.63
N ARG A 347 22.51 12.45 -1.48
CA ARG A 347 22.93 12.53 -2.87
C ARG A 347 24.39 12.98 -2.95
N GLY A 348 25.22 12.24 -3.72
CA GLY A 348 26.65 12.51 -3.87
C GLY A 348 27.48 12.30 -2.61
N GLY A 349 26.92 11.73 -1.54
CA GLY A 349 27.63 11.48 -0.28
C GLY A 349 27.95 12.71 0.55
N GLU A 350 27.30 13.85 0.27
CA GLU A 350 27.62 15.13 0.90
C GLU A 350 27.19 15.18 2.39
N ASP A 351 28.15 15.43 3.27
CA ASP A 351 27.90 15.56 4.72
C ASP A 351 26.91 16.67 5.06
N LYS A 352 26.91 17.75 4.29
CA LYS A 352 25.97 18.86 4.50
C LYS A 352 24.52 18.44 4.37
N ILE A 353 24.20 17.48 3.48
CA ILE A 353 22.82 16.97 3.31
C ILE A 353 22.42 16.14 4.53
N PHE A 354 23.31 15.25 4.98
CA PHE A 354 23.05 14.46 6.17
C PHE A 354 22.84 15.33 7.41
N ASN A 355 23.74 16.29 7.62
CA ASN A 355 23.68 17.21 8.75
C ASN A 355 22.42 18.06 8.73
N ALA A 356 22.02 18.57 7.57
CA ALA A 356 20.79 19.35 7.44
C ALA A 356 19.51 18.51 7.75
N TRP A 357 19.46 17.25 7.36
CA TRP A 357 18.36 16.35 7.76
C TRP A 357 18.40 16.05 9.27
N LYS A 358 19.60 15.84 9.84
CA LYS A 358 19.77 15.62 11.26
C LYS A 358 19.31 16.83 12.08
N GLU A 359 19.71 18.04 11.68
CA GLU A 359 19.29 19.30 12.30
C GLU A 359 17.76 19.49 12.21
N ALA A 360 17.16 19.21 11.04
CA ALA A 360 15.73 19.30 10.87
C ALA A 360 14.98 18.31 11.78
N LEU A 361 15.48 17.09 11.95
CA LEU A 361 14.90 16.11 12.89
C LEU A 361 15.13 16.53 14.34
N GLN A 362 16.27 17.13 14.68
CA GLN A 362 16.62 17.59 16.01
C GLN A 362 15.64 18.66 16.52
N GLN A 363 15.19 19.55 15.65
CA GLN A 363 14.17 20.56 15.97
C GLN A 363 12.87 19.96 16.47
N HIS A 364 12.61 18.70 16.14
CA HIS A 364 11.43 17.92 16.57
C HIS A 364 11.74 16.83 17.59
N GLY A 365 12.99 16.72 18.09
CA GLY A 365 13.43 15.68 19.01
C GLY A 365 13.41 14.27 18.42
N LEU A 366 13.73 14.13 17.13
CA LEU A 366 13.66 12.88 16.37
C LEU A 366 15.02 12.41 15.85
N GLU A 367 16.09 13.13 16.07
CA GLU A 367 17.44 12.84 15.54
C GLU A 367 18.00 11.50 16.02
N ASP A 368 17.61 11.06 17.21
CA ASP A 368 18.02 9.78 17.78
C ASP A 368 17.41 8.54 17.09
N ARG A 369 16.44 8.78 16.21
CA ARG A 369 15.80 7.75 15.38
C ARG A 369 16.52 7.51 14.05
N ILE A 370 17.57 8.24 13.74
CA ILE A 370 18.37 7.99 12.54
C ILE A 370 19.20 6.73 12.76
N ILE A 371 18.91 5.69 11.96
CA ILE A 371 19.57 4.38 12.06
C ILE A 371 20.55 4.13 10.91
N ALA A 372 20.38 4.84 9.81
CA ALA A 372 21.22 4.65 8.64
C ALA A 372 21.44 5.93 7.86
N ARG A 373 22.64 6.04 7.29
CA ARG A 373 23.04 7.00 6.27
C ARG A 373 23.41 6.23 5.01
N ILE A 374 22.76 6.51 3.91
CA ILE A 374 23.04 5.92 2.61
C ILE A 374 23.51 7.02 1.66
N ASN A 375 24.76 6.95 1.23
CA ASN A 375 25.27 7.85 0.21
C ASN A 375 24.85 7.35 -1.18
N SER A 376 24.17 8.18 -1.95
CA SER A 376 23.64 7.81 -3.26
C SER A 376 24.43 8.50 -4.37
N TYR A 377 25.10 7.70 -5.20
CA TYR A 377 25.89 8.16 -6.34
C TYR A 377 25.22 7.78 -7.65
N TYR A 378 25.38 8.62 -8.66
CA TYR A 378 24.76 8.41 -9.97
C TYR A 378 25.79 8.61 -11.08
N ASN A 379 25.93 7.61 -11.95
CA ASN A 379 26.72 7.69 -13.18
C ASN A 379 25.84 7.19 -14.33
N LYS A 380 25.56 8.08 -15.29
CA LYS A 380 24.69 7.79 -16.42
C LYS A 380 25.14 6.59 -17.25
N GLU A 381 26.46 6.50 -17.53
CA GLU A 381 27.03 5.41 -18.34
C GLU A 381 26.93 4.06 -17.66
N GLU A 382 27.06 4.02 -16.34
CA GLU A 382 26.90 2.81 -15.53
C GLU A 382 25.44 2.39 -15.43
N VAL A 383 24.51 3.36 -15.31
CA VAL A 383 23.05 3.08 -15.34
C VAL A 383 22.64 2.46 -16.67
N GLU A 384 23.18 2.93 -17.80
CA GLU A 384 22.91 2.35 -19.12
C GLU A 384 23.43 0.90 -19.24
N LYS A 385 24.47 0.54 -18.48
CA LYS A 385 25.00 -0.81 -18.36
C LYS A 385 24.28 -1.65 -17.28
N HIS A 386 23.30 -1.07 -16.60
CA HIS A 386 22.61 -1.65 -15.45
C HIS A 386 23.57 -2.08 -14.32
N ASP A 387 24.64 -1.29 -14.12
CA ASP A 387 25.61 -1.52 -13.05
C ASP A 387 25.11 -0.90 -11.74
N PHE A 388 24.45 -1.73 -10.94
CA PHE A 388 24.00 -1.39 -9.60
C PHE A 388 24.84 -2.12 -8.56
N ARG A 389 25.37 -1.34 -7.59
CA ARG A 389 26.15 -1.91 -6.49
C ARG A 389 25.93 -1.14 -5.19
N MET A 390 26.20 -1.80 -4.10
CA MET A 390 26.21 -1.23 -2.77
C MET A 390 27.51 -1.60 -2.07
N ASP A 391 28.27 -0.59 -1.67
CA ASP A 391 29.61 -0.73 -1.11
C ASP A 391 29.70 -0.12 0.29
N LYS A 392 30.84 -0.31 0.95
CA LYS A 392 31.18 0.31 2.24
C LYS A 392 30.09 0.10 3.31
N VAL A 393 29.48 -1.08 3.31
CA VAL A 393 28.53 -1.43 4.34
C VAL A 393 29.27 -1.58 5.66
N MET A 394 29.01 -0.67 6.60
CA MET A 394 29.67 -0.63 7.89
C MET A 394 28.80 0.04 8.94
N ARG A 395 29.13 -0.23 10.20
CA ARG A 395 28.66 0.62 11.31
C ARG A 395 29.78 1.55 11.72
N ASN A 396 29.45 2.83 11.86
CA ASN A 396 30.39 3.79 12.40
C ASN A 396 30.46 3.68 13.94
N GLU A 397 31.37 4.43 14.56
CA GLU A 397 31.59 4.42 16.02
C GLU A 397 30.32 4.77 16.83
N SER A 398 29.40 5.55 16.25
CA SER A 398 28.12 5.86 16.89
C SER A 398 27.03 4.78 16.69
N GLY A 399 27.36 3.66 16.03
CA GLY A 399 26.43 2.58 15.73
C GLY A 399 25.52 2.84 14.51
N LEU A 400 25.74 3.94 13.78
CA LEU A 400 24.99 4.28 12.60
C LEU A 400 25.39 3.35 11.44
N PHE A 401 24.41 2.74 10.78
CA PHE A 401 24.64 1.99 9.56
C PHE A 401 25.00 2.96 8.41
N CYS A 402 26.08 2.70 7.73
CA CYS A 402 26.56 3.52 6.60
C CYS A 402 26.80 2.63 5.38
N ALA A 403 26.36 3.09 4.22
CA ALA A 403 26.65 2.42 2.96
C ALA A 403 26.71 3.43 1.80
N ASP A 404 27.45 3.07 0.75
CA ASP A 404 27.48 3.77 -0.52
C ASP A 404 26.64 2.96 -1.53
N ILE A 405 25.63 3.59 -2.14
CA ILE A 405 24.81 3.03 -3.19
C ILE A 405 25.12 3.73 -4.51
N TYR A 406 25.32 2.96 -5.55
CA TYR A 406 25.65 3.46 -6.88
C TYR A 406 24.52 3.11 -7.85
N ASN A 407 24.13 4.13 -8.63
CA ASN A 407 23.22 3.98 -9.75
C ASN A 407 21.82 3.51 -9.35
N LEU A 408 21.32 4.00 -8.24
CA LEU A 408 19.94 3.77 -7.79
C LEU A 408 18.97 4.49 -8.74
N ASP A 409 18.69 3.88 -9.87
CA ASP A 409 17.84 4.43 -10.92
C ASP A 409 16.73 3.46 -11.30
N ARG A 410 15.59 4.02 -11.66
CA ARG A 410 14.41 3.26 -12.08
C ARG A 410 14.59 2.41 -13.34
N LYS A 411 15.60 2.74 -14.17
CA LYS A 411 15.95 1.99 -15.38
C LYS A 411 16.64 0.67 -15.07
N ILE A 412 17.19 0.52 -13.86
CA ILE A 412 17.83 -0.73 -13.46
C ILE A 412 16.76 -1.71 -13.01
N PRO A 413 16.71 -2.89 -13.59
CA PRO A 413 15.75 -3.92 -13.19
C PRO A 413 15.88 -4.28 -11.71
N ALA A 414 14.75 -4.40 -11.01
CA ALA A 414 14.72 -4.69 -9.58
C ALA A 414 15.41 -6.03 -9.25
N GLU A 415 15.38 -6.98 -10.17
CA GLU A 415 16.06 -8.28 -10.05
C GLU A 415 17.58 -8.12 -9.85
N LYS A 416 18.17 -7.05 -10.37
CA LYS A 416 19.58 -6.71 -10.14
C LYS A 416 19.81 -5.99 -8.81
N CYS A 417 18.86 -5.16 -8.39
CA CYS A 417 18.98 -4.37 -7.15
C CYS A 417 18.74 -5.23 -5.90
N ILE A 418 17.74 -6.13 -5.93
CA ILE A 418 17.29 -6.91 -4.77
C ILE A 418 18.43 -7.77 -4.18
N PRO A 419 19.17 -8.60 -4.94
CA PRO A 419 20.22 -9.44 -4.38
C PRO A 419 21.30 -8.63 -3.68
N VAL A 420 21.77 -7.54 -4.32
CA VAL A 420 22.80 -6.65 -3.76
C VAL A 420 22.35 -6.01 -2.45
N MET A 421 21.14 -5.46 -2.43
CA MET A 421 20.59 -4.85 -1.21
C MET A 421 20.31 -5.87 -0.12
N LYS A 422 19.85 -7.08 -0.48
CA LYS A 422 19.60 -8.14 0.50
C LYS A 422 20.86 -8.48 1.30
N GLU A 423 21.98 -8.59 0.64
CA GLU A 423 23.27 -8.90 1.25
C GLU A 423 23.75 -7.73 2.13
N ALA A 424 23.69 -6.52 1.60
CA ALA A 424 24.20 -5.31 2.25
C ALA A 424 23.35 -4.84 3.45
N VAL A 425 22.03 -5.12 3.46
CA VAL A 425 21.13 -4.66 4.54
C VAL A 425 20.86 -5.73 5.60
N GLN A 426 21.52 -6.88 5.56
CA GLN A 426 21.33 -7.93 6.58
C GLN A 426 21.56 -7.40 8.00
N GLU A 427 22.58 -6.56 8.20
CA GLU A 427 22.83 -5.93 9.49
C GLU A 427 21.76 -4.91 9.88
N LEU A 428 21.22 -4.17 8.90
CA LEU A 428 20.11 -3.25 9.12
C LEU A 428 18.85 -4.02 9.55
N ILE A 429 18.57 -5.15 8.89
CA ILE A 429 17.45 -6.04 9.24
C ILE A 429 17.62 -6.58 10.67
N ALA A 430 18.84 -6.97 11.06
CA ALA A 430 19.13 -7.40 12.42
C ALA A 430 18.85 -6.28 13.43
N TYR A 431 19.29 -5.06 13.15
CA TYR A 431 19.01 -3.89 14.00
C TYR A 431 17.51 -3.63 14.15
N LEU A 432 16.76 -3.65 13.06
CA LEU A 432 15.30 -3.48 13.06
C LEU A 432 14.60 -4.49 13.98
N SER A 433 15.14 -5.70 14.10
CA SER A 433 14.59 -6.73 15.00
C SER A 433 14.65 -6.34 16.48
N TYR A 434 15.57 -5.46 16.87
CA TYR A 434 15.72 -4.99 18.26
C TYR A 434 14.94 -3.72 18.57
N LEU A 435 14.44 -2.99 17.58
CA LEU A 435 13.71 -1.73 17.79
C LEU A 435 12.48 -1.85 18.71
N PRO A 436 11.63 -2.87 18.65
CA PRO A 436 10.51 -3.03 19.56
C PRO A 436 10.96 -3.19 21.01
N VAL A 437 12.04 -3.92 21.24
CA VAL A 437 12.63 -4.13 22.58
C VAL A 437 13.20 -2.82 23.14
N ALA A 438 13.93 -2.07 22.31
CA ALA A 438 14.46 -0.77 22.68
C ALA A 438 13.35 0.24 22.99
N ARG A 439 12.23 0.21 22.27
CA ARG A 439 11.07 1.08 22.50
C ARG A 439 10.35 0.74 23.82
N ALA A 440 10.14 -0.55 24.13
CA ALA A 440 9.57 -0.98 25.38
C ALA A 440 10.44 -0.56 26.58
N ALA A 441 11.77 -0.68 26.46
CA ALA A 441 12.72 -0.23 27.47
C ALA A 441 12.68 1.30 27.65
N ARG A 442 12.61 2.09 26.57
CA ARG A 442 12.50 3.56 26.63
C ARG A 442 11.19 4.00 27.28
N THR A 443 10.06 3.36 26.92
CA THR A 443 8.75 3.68 27.52
C THR A 443 8.76 3.37 29.02
N ALA A 444 9.36 2.25 29.45
CA ALA A 444 9.51 1.89 30.84
C ALA A 444 10.42 2.89 31.61
N THR A 445 11.50 3.35 30.99
CA THR A 445 12.42 4.34 31.56
C THR A 445 11.76 5.71 31.73
N VAL A 446 11.00 6.17 30.72
CA VAL A 446 10.24 7.43 30.78
C VAL A 446 9.13 7.35 31.82
N GLN A 447 8.41 6.22 31.91
CA GLN A 447 7.39 6.01 32.93
C GLN A 447 7.97 5.93 34.33
N ALA A 448 9.13 5.28 34.52
CA ALA A 448 9.86 5.25 35.77
C ALA A 448 10.35 6.66 36.20
N PHE A 449 10.82 7.47 35.22
CA PHE A 449 11.23 8.86 35.47
C PHE A 449 10.03 9.76 35.83
N LEU A 450 8.88 9.60 35.20
CA LEU A 450 7.67 10.35 35.51
C LEU A 450 7.02 9.95 36.86
N THR A 451 7.20 8.69 37.29
CA THR A 451 6.72 8.23 38.61
C THR A 451 7.65 8.62 39.74
N SER A 452 8.98 8.67 39.52
CA SER A 452 9.94 9.11 40.51
C SER A 452 9.83 10.60 40.86
N ASN A 453 9.41 11.43 39.89
CA ASN A 453 9.21 12.86 40.11
C ASN A 453 7.84 13.25 40.74
N LYS A 454 6.92 12.29 40.93
CA LYS A 454 5.65 12.53 41.65
C LYS A 454 5.76 12.31 43.17
N GLY A 455 6.88 11.84 43.65
CA GLY A 455 7.11 11.57 45.08
C GLY A 455 7.77 12.70 45.88
N THR A 456 8.04 13.86 45.24
CA THR A 456 8.67 15.02 45.86
C THR A 456 7.87 16.30 45.59
N ARG A 457 6.63 16.31 46.02
CA ARG A 457 5.85 17.54 46.25
C ARG A 457 4.97 17.36 47.47
#